data_fb85b2a4c8687386308b54f862d8d118
#
_entry.id   fb85b2a4c8687386308b54f862d8d118
#
_cell.length_a   1.000
_cell.length_b   1.000
_cell.length_c   1.000
_cell.angle_alpha   90.00
_cell.angle_beta   90.00
_cell.angle_gamma   90.00
#
_symmetry.space_group_name_H-M   'P 1'
#
loop_
_entity.id
_entity.type
_entity.pdbx_description
1 polymer ?
#
loop_
_entity_poly.entity_id
_entity_poly.type
_entity_poly.pdbx_seq_one_letter_code
_entity_poly.pdbx_strand_id
1 'polypeptide(L)'
;MCIRDSTTIRDSTCGAGNFLNLAYAKLREIETDLLADQRRRTGSQDLSLDVSLDQRIHIDRFYGIEINWWPAKIAETAMFLVDHQANRQLAAALGQAPVRLPIKITATIYQHDALTLDWSQALPKPAGRTFVFGNPPFLGDHTRTAAQLALMQAAWGEGKQLSRLDFVTSWHALTLRLLAERDGEWAFVTTNSIVQGDQPARLFAPIFAAGWRIKFAHRTFAWDSQAPGKAAVHCVIIGFTRDPGTKARLFKYEHARGEAREVPGVKTINAYLVDGPN
;
A
#
# COMPACT_ATOMS: atom_id res chain seq x y z
N MET A 1 -11.81 -7.54 -11.50
CA MET A 1 -11.38 -6.27 -10.85
C MET A 1 -11.39 -5.23 -11.94
N CYS A 2 -12.31 -4.28 -11.92
CA CYS A 2 -12.36 -3.24 -12.94
C CYS A 2 -11.37 -2.13 -12.53
N ILE A 3 -10.24 -2.03 -13.22
CA ILE A 3 -9.31 -0.92 -13.04
C ILE A 3 -9.97 0.27 -13.74
N ARG A 4 -10.53 1.19 -12.95
CA ARG A 4 -11.07 2.44 -13.51
C ARG A 4 -9.92 3.39 -13.83
N ASP A 5 -10.09 4.20 -14.87
CA ASP A 5 -9.08 5.13 -15.42
C ASP A 5 -8.47 6.14 -14.43
N SER A 6 -8.88 6.12 -13.16
CA SER A 6 -8.55 7.11 -12.15
C SER A 6 -8.07 6.49 -10.82
N THR A 7 -7.58 5.24 -10.84
CA THR A 7 -7.00 4.63 -9.64
C THR A 7 -5.69 5.31 -9.25
N THR A 8 -5.58 5.71 -7.98
CA THR A 8 -4.36 6.30 -7.41
C THR A 8 -3.73 5.34 -6.42
N ILE A 9 -2.42 5.18 -6.50
CA ILE A 9 -1.64 4.28 -5.66
C ILE A 9 -0.62 5.10 -4.86
N ARG A 10 -0.55 4.87 -3.55
CA ARG A 10 0.33 5.60 -2.66
C ARG A 10 1.09 4.68 -1.73
N ASP A 11 2.40 4.87 -1.69
CA ASP A 11 3.27 4.38 -0.62
C ASP A 11 3.64 5.54 0.31
N SER A 12 3.16 5.48 1.54
CA SER A 12 3.33 6.55 2.53
C SER A 12 4.68 6.57 3.23
N THR A 13 5.57 5.63 2.89
CA THR A 13 6.94 5.49 3.43
C THR A 13 7.78 4.73 2.42
N CYS A 14 7.91 5.31 1.22
CA CYS A 14 8.32 4.51 0.06
C CYS A 14 9.79 4.07 0.07
N GLY A 15 10.64 4.65 0.90
CA GLY A 15 12.05 4.35 0.88
C GLY A 15 12.63 4.50 -0.53
N ALA A 16 13.34 3.48 -0.99
CA ALA A 16 13.84 3.39 -2.38
C ALA A 16 12.77 2.95 -3.40
N GLY A 17 11.49 2.94 -3.05
CA GLY A 17 10.37 2.66 -3.96
C GLY A 17 10.03 1.18 -4.15
N ASN A 18 10.49 0.28 -3.30
CA ASN A 18 10.32 -1.17 -3.48
C ASN A 18 8.86 -1.60 -3.67
N PHE A 19 7.95 -1.11 -2.82
CA PHE A 19 6.53 -1.44 -2.95
C PHE A 19 5.89 -0.79 -4.18
N LEU A 20 6.23 0.47 -4.48
CA LEU A 20 5.71 1.16 -5.68
C LEU A 20 6.14 0.45 -6.96
N ASN A 21 7.43 0.09 -7.05
CA ASN A 21 7.98 -0.61 -8.20
C ASN A 21 7.30 -1.96 -8.41
N LEU A 22 7.13 -2.75 -7.34
CA LEU A 22 6.48 -4.05 -7.42
C LEU A 22 5.00 -3.90 -7.78
N ALA A 23 4.29 -2.96 -7.17
CA ALA A 23 2.87 -2.71 -7.47
C ALA A 23 2.68 -2.27 -8.92
N TYR A 24 3.52 -1.35 -9.41
CA TYR A 24 3.49 -0.91 -10.79
C TYR A 24 3.75 -2.06 -11.76
N ALA A 25 4.85 -2.81 -11.56
CA ALA A 25 5.22 -3.94 -12.41
C ALA A 25 4.09 -4.98 -12.50
N LYS A 26 3.50 -5.36 -11.34
CA LYS A 26 2.42 -6.36 -11.31
C LYS A 26 1.13 -5.88 -11.94
N LEU A 27 0.75 -4.63 -11.76
CA LEU A 27 -0.42 -4.06 -12.42
C LEU A 27 -0.24 -3.96 -13.94
N ARG A 28 0.96 -3.60 -14.41
CA ARG A 28 1.32 -3.55 -15.83
C ARG A 28 1.38 -4.94 -16.46
N GLU A 29 1.87 -5.95 -15.72
CA GLU A 29 1.84 -7.36 -16.13
C GLU A 29 0.39 -7.82 -16.37
N ILE A 30 -0.51 -7.61 -15.40
CA ILE A 30 -1.93 -7.93 -15.51
C ILE A 30 -2.59 -7.21 -16.70
N GLU A 31 -2.30 -5.91 -16.87
CA GLU A 31 -2.81 -5.12 -17.99
C GLU A 31 -2.35 -5.69 -19.34
N THR A 32 -1.05 -6.02 -19.45
CA THR A 32 -0.48 -6.61 -20.65
C THR A 32 -1.15 -7.94 -21.00
N ASP A 33 -1.36 -8.81 -20.03
CA ASP A 33 -2.04 -10.10 -20.21
C ASP A 33 -3.49 -9.92 -20.65
N LEU A 34 -4.22 -8.97 -20.07
CA LEU A 34 -5.58 -8.64 -20.45
C LEU A 34 -5.68 -8.10 -21.88
N LEU A 35 -4.80 -7.19 -22.27
CA LEU A 35 -4.77 -6.65 -23.64
C LEU A 35 -4.38 -7.72 -24.66
N ALA A 36 -3.42 -8.59 -24.33
CA ALA A 36 -3.06 -9.71 -25.18
C ALA A 36 -4.19 -10.73 -25.34
N ASP A 37 -4.94 -11.02 -24.27
CA ASP A 37 -6.09 -11.90 -24.32
C ASP A 37 -7.26 -11.27 -25.13
N GLN A 38 -7.54 -10.00 -24.92
CA GLN A 38 -8.53 -9.25 -25.73
C GLN A 38 -8.18 -9.33 -27.21
N ARG A 39 -6.93 -9.04 -27.58
CA ARG A 39 -6.47 -9.11 -28.98
C ARG A 39 -6.63 -10.50 -29.59
N ARG A 40 -6.38 -11.57 -28.80
CA ARG A 40 -6.59 -12.96 -29.28
C ARG A 40 -8.06 -13.26 -29.55
N ARG A 41 -8.99 -12.71 -28.75
CA ARG A 41 -10.44 -12.99 -28.85
C ARG A 41 -11.12 -12.18 -29.95
N THR A 42 -10.77 -10.91 -30.10
CA THR A 42 -11.47 -9.98 -31.01
C THR A 42 -10.71 -9.72 -32.32
N GLY A 43 -9.48 -10.24 -32.44
CA GLY A 43 -8.56 -9.85 -33.50
C GLY A 43 -8.04 -8.43 -33.29
N SER A 44 -7.28 -7.91 -34.29
CA SER A 44 -6.68 -6.57 -34.17
C SER A 44 -7.66 -5.42 -34.39
N GLN A 45 -8.95 -5.68 -34.62
CA GLN A 45 -9.94 -4.66 -34.97
C GLN A 45 -10.41 -3.79 -33.80
N ASP A 46 -10.35 -4.32 -32.56
CA ASP A 46 -10.85 -3.63 -31.36
C ASP A 46 -9.78 -2.90 -30.54
N LEU A 47 -8.50 -3.08 -30.87
CA LEU A 47 -7.42 -2.31 -30.23
C LEU A 47 -7.06 -1.12 -31.11
N SER A 48 -6.77 0.00 -30.45
CA SER A 48 -6.32 1.18 -31.17
C SER A 48 -4.98 0.93 -31.88
N LEU A 49 -4.72 1.66 -32.96
CA LEU A 49 -3.43 1.60 -33.66
C LEU A 49 -2.26 2.02 -32.75
N ASP A 50 -2.56 2.81 -31.73
CA ASP A 50 -1.62 3.20 -30.68
C ASP A 50 -2.00 2.49 -29.37
N VAL A 51 -1.23 1.48 -29.01
CA VAL A 51 -1.39 0.68 -27.78
C VAL A 51 -1.36 1.56 -26.52
N SER A 52 -0.76 2.74 -26.58
CA SER A 52 -0.74 3.67 -25.44
C SER A 52 -2.13 4.20 -25.08
N LEU A 53 -3.07 4.21 -26.03
CA LEU A 53 -4.46 4.64 -25.79
C LEU A 53 -5.29 3.58 -25.05
N ASP A 54 -4.89 2.32 -25.14
CA ASP A 54 -5.57 1.21 -24.46
C ASP A 54 -5.00 0.98 -23.05
N GLN A 55 -3.84 1.58 -22.75
CA GLN A 55 -3.20 1.48 -21.46
C GLN A 55 -3.93 2.31 -20.40
N ARG A 56 -4.22 1.70 -19.24
CA ARG A 56 -4.94 2.31 -18.11
C ARG A 56 -4.06 2.54 -16.89
N ILE A 57 -2.97 1.78 -16.77
CA ILE A 57 -2.02 1.90 -15.68
C ILE A 57 -0.92 2.88 -16.08
N HIS A 58 -0.99 4.10 -15.53
CA HIS A 58 -0.04 5.17 -15.79
C HIS A 58 0.83 5.44 -14.55
N ILE A 59 2.10 5.73 -14.79
CA ILE A 59 3.09 5.97 -13.74
C ILE A 59 2.78 7.23 -12.91
N ASP A 60 2.12 8.24 -13.48
CA ASP A 60 1.71 9.48 -12.81
C ASP A 60 0.60 9.27 -11.77
N ARG A 61 0.05 8.06 -11.68
CA ARG A 61 -0.91 7.67 -10.63
C ARG A 61 -0.23 7.07 -9.41
N PHE A 62 1.09 7.00 -9.40
CA PHE A 62 1.88 6.45 -8.31
C PHE A 62 2.55 7.58 -7.52
N TYR A 63 2.31 7.57 -6.22
CA TYR A 63 2.77 8.60 -5.29
C TYR A 63 3.56 7.95 -4.17
N GLY A 64 4.71 8.52 -3.83
CA GLY A 64 5.53 8.12 -2.68
C GLY A 64 5.79 9.29 -1.74
N ILE A 65 6.00 8.97 -0.46
CA ILE A 65 6.56 9.93 0.50
C ILE A 65 7.80 9.29 1.11
N GLU A 66 8.89 10.02 1.13
CA GLU A 66 10.14 9.61 1.77
C GLU A 66 10.81 10.83 2.41
N ILE A 67 11.20 10.69 3.67
CA ILE A 67 11.80 11.78 4.42
C ILE A 67 13.23 12.09 3.97
N ASN A 68 13.98 11.07 3.53
CA ASN A 68 15.36 11.18 3.14
C ASN A 68 15.49 11.45 1.64
N TRP A 69 16.32 12.43 1.29
CA TRP A 69 16.54 12.83 -0.10
C TRP A 69 17.04 11.70 -1.00
N TRP A 70 18.04 10.94 -0.52
CA TRP A 70 18.69 9.93 -1.36
C TRP A 70 17.78 8.75 -1.71
N PRO A 71 17.08 8.09 -0.77
CA PRO A 71 16.08 7.08 -1.10
C PRO A 71 14.96 7.62 -2.00
N ALA A 72 14.50 8.86 -1.80
CA ALA A 72 13.49 9.47 -2.67
C ALA A 72 13.97 9.54 -4.13
N LYS A 73 15.22 9.94 -4.38
CA LYS A 73 15.78 9.97 -5.72
C LYS A 73 15.99 8.58 -6.33
N ILE A 74 16.32 7.60 -5.51
CA ILE A 74 16.38 6.20 -5.96
C ILE A 74 14.96 5.74 -6.38
N ALA A 75 13.93 6.04 -5.59
CA ALA A 75 12.55 5.68 -5.91
C ALA A 75 12.07 6.29 -7.23
N GLU A 76 12.34 7.58 -7.46
CA GLU A 76 12.03 8.25 -8.74
C GLU A 76 12.69 7.53 -9.92
N THR A 77 13.99 7.26 -9.81
CA THR A 77 14.75 6.59 -10.87
C THR A 77 14.27 5.15 -11.10
N ALA A 78 14.02 4.42 -10.02
CA ALA A 78 13.57 3.03 -10.10
C ALA A 78 12.19 2.92 -10.76
N MET A 79 11.26 3.82 -10.46
CA MET A 79 9.95 3.87 -11.12
C MET A 79 10.08 4.10 -12.63
N PHE A 80 11.01 4.92 -13.07
CA PHE A 80 11.33 5.10 -14.49
C PHE A 80 11.79 3.81 -15.16
N LEU A 81 12.72 3.11 -14.50
CA LEU A 81 13.26 1.86 -15.04
C LEU A 81 12.18 0.78 -15.14
N VAL A 82 11.31 0.69 -14.14
CA VAL A 82 10.20 -0.26 -14.13
C VAL A 82 9.17 0.07 -15.22
N ASP A 83 8.84 1.36 -15.44
CA ASP A 83 7.97 1.77 -16.55
C ASP A 83 8.58 1.40 -17.91
N HIS A 84 9.87 1.64 -18.09
CA HIS A 84 10.57 1.23 -19.32
C HIS A 84 10.52 -0.28 -19.54
N GLN A 85 10.75 -1.07 -18.48
CA GLN A 85 10.69 -2.54 -18.56
C GLN A 85 9.26 -3.01 -18.90
N ALA A 86 8.23 -2.44 -18.26
CA ALA A 86 6.85 -2.77 -18.53
C ALA A 86 6.44 -2.43 -19.98
N ASN A 87 6.89 -1.30 -20.51
CA ASN A 87 6.64 -0.91 -21.89
C ASN A 87 7.33 -1.87 -22.89
N ARG A 88 8.51 -2.37 -22.57
CA ARG A 88 9.18 -3.42 -23.38
C ARG A 88 8.42 -4.74 -23.37
N GLN A 89 7.88 -5.14 -22.21
CA GLN A 89 7.06 -6.35 -22.09
C GLN A 89 5.76 -6.22 -22.89
N LEU A 90 5.09 -5.07 -22.80
CA LEU A 90 3.90 -4.76 -23.59
C LEU A 90 4.20 -4.81 -25.09
N ALA A 91 5.32 -4.20 -25.52
CA ALA A 91 5.77 -4.24 -26.92
C ALA A 91 6.04 -5.67 -27.42
N ALA A 92 6.66 -6.50 -26.61
CA ALA A 92 6.91 -7.90 -26.94
C ALA A 92 5.59 -8.70 -27.07
N ALA A 93 4.62 -8.44 -26.21
CA ALA A 93 3.34 -9.14 -26.21
C ALA A 93 2.41 -8.73 -27.38
N LEU A 94 2.42 -7.45 -27.76
CA LEU A 94 1.50 -6.89 -28.75
C LEU A 94 2.16 -6.52 -30.09
N GLY A 95 3.47 -6.65 -30.21
CA GLY A 95 4.22 -6.32 -31.45
C GLY A 95 4.37 -4.82 -31.69
N GLN A 96 3.98 -3.96 -30.75
CA GLN A 96 4.01 -2.51 -30.86
C GLN A 96 4.49 -1.89 -29.54
N ALA A 97 5.45 -0.96 -29.62
CA ALA A 97 5.89 -0.21 -28.46
C ALA A 97 5.01 1.04 -28.27
N PRO A 98 4.60 1.37 -27.03
CA PRO A 98 4.01 2.66 -26.77
C PRO A 98 4.99 3.78 -27.17
N VAL A 99 4.54 4.72 -28.00
CA VAL A 99 5.34 5.90 -28.35
C VAL A 99 5.28 6.87 -27.17
N ARG A 100 6.09 6.64 -26.16
CA ARG A 100 6.28 7.61 -25.06
C ARG A 100 7.59 8.36 -25.26
N LEU A 101 7.50 9.67 -25.33
CA LEU A 101 8.64 10.54 -25.05
C LEU A 101 8.96 10.42 -23.55
N PRO A 102 10.12 9.94 -23.17
CA PRO A 102 10.37 9.31 -21.86
C PRO A 102 10.42 10.26 -20.66
N ILE A 103 10.15 11.56 -20.81
CA ILE A 103 10.54 12.53 -19.76
C ILE A 103 9.37 13.36 -19.21
N LYS A 104 8.15 13.21 -19.71
CA LYS A 104 7.03 14.08 -19.30
C LYS A 104 6.09 13.52 -18.23
N ILE A 105 6.09 12.21 -18.01
CA ILE A 105 5.17 11.54 -17.09
C ILE A 105 5.99 10.71 -16.12
N THR A 106 5.96 11.07 -14.83
CA THR A 106 6.73 10.43 -13.76
C THR A 106 5.83 10.11 -12.57
N ALA A 107 6.23 9.14 -11.75
CA ALA A 107 5.69 9.02 -10.41
C ALA A 107 6.03 10.27 -9.59
N THR A 108 5.15 10.64 -8.67
CA THR A 108 5.39 11.77 -7.79
C THR A 108 5.94 11.28 -6.46
N ILE A 109 7.20 11.58 -6.17
CA ILE A 109 7.83 11.25 -4.88
C ILE A 109 8.03 12.53 -4.09
N TYR A 110 7.30 12.67 -2.98
CA TYR A 110 7.44 13.79 -2.06
C TYR A 110 8.60 13.51 -1.09
N GLN A 111 9.65 14.31 -1.17
CA GLN A 111 10.67 14.31 -0.13
C GLN A 111 10.16 15.13 1.06
N HIS A 112 9.50 14.47 2.00
CA HIS A 112 8.88 15.12 3.15
C HIS A 112 8.62 14.12 4.28
N ASP A 113 8.49 14.62 5.51
CA ASP A 113 7.98 13.80 6.62
C ASP A 113 6.48 13.51 6.39
N ALA A 114 6.15 12.23 6.30
CA ALA A 114 4.78 11.77 6.06
C ALA A 114 3.79 12.24 7.14
N LEU A 115 4.24 12.44 8.38
CA LEU A 115 3.38 12.85 9.49
C LEU A 115 3.10 14.36 9.53
N THR A 116 3.90 15.16 8.82
CA THR A 116 3.71 16.63 8.72
C THR A 116 3.14 17.08 7.39
N LEU A 117 3.19 16.23 6.36
CA LEU A 117 2.61 16.51 5.04
C LEU A 117 1.10 16.42 5.09
N ASP A 118 0.41 17.41 4.53
CA ASP A 118 -1.03 17.30 4.29
C ASP A 118 -1.30 16.37 3.10
N TRP A 119 -1.77 15.15 3.43
CA TRP A 119 -2.03 14.13 2.42
C TRP A 119 -3.19 14.49 1.50
N SER A 120 -4.13 15.31 1.94
CA SER A 120 -5.28 15.70 1.13
C SER A 120 -4.90 16.66 0.02
N GLN A 121 -3.93 17.53 0.29
CA GLN A 121 -3.37 18.47 -0.70
C GLN A 121 -2.33 17.82 -1.60
N ALA A 122 -1.47 16.95 -1.03
CA ALA A 122 -0.43 16.25 -1.79
C ALA A 122 -0.98 15.22 -2.79
N LEU A 123 -2.19 14.69 -2.54
CA LEU A 123 -2.85 13.74 -3.43
C LEU A 123 -4.09 14.36 -4.06
N PRO A 124 -4.11 14.54 -5.38
CA PRO A 124 -5.33 14.95 -6.05
C PRO A 124 -6.45 13.95 -5.73
N LYS A 125 -7.69 14.43 -5.57
CA LYS A 125 -8.85 13.57 -5.35
C LYS A 125 -9.16 12.87 -6.68
N PRO A 126 -8.91 11.57 -6.83
CA PRO A 126 -9.20 10.88 -8.08
C PRO A 126 -10.69 10.67 -8.23
N ALA A 127 -11.17 10.55 -9.46
CA ALA A 127 -12.55 10.10 -9.73
C ALA A 127 -12.76 8.60 -9.40
N GLY A 128 -11.68 7.85 -9.19
CA GLY A 128 -11.67 6.43 -8.84
C GLY A 128 -11.17 6.13 -7.44
N ARG A 129 -10.62 4.94 -7.27
CA ARG A 129 -10.22 4.41 -5.98
C ARG A 129 -8.80 4.84 -5.59
N THR A 130 -8.56 5.06 -4.31
CA THR A 130 -7.25 5.32 -3.73
C THR A 130 -6.77 4.11 -2.94
N PHE A 131 -5.60 3.59 -3.28
CA PHE A 131 -4.94 2.52 -2.54
C PHE A 131 -3.74 3.07 -1.79
N VAL A 132 -3.70 2.86 -0.47
CA VAL A 132 -2.59 3.30 0.39
C VAL A 132 -1.90 2.07 0.96
N PHE A 133 -0.59 2.01 0.85
CA PHE A 133 0.20 0.96 1.49
C PHE A 133 1.55 1.50 1.96
N GLY A 134 2.32 0.67 2.61
CA GLY A 134 3.67 1.02 3.05
C GLY A 134 4.18 0.13 4.17
N ASN A 135 5.42 0.39 4.54
CA ASN A 135 6.08 -0.17 5.72
C ASN A 135 6.56 0.98 6.62
N PRO A 136 5.64 1.60 7.39
CA PRO A 136 6.00 2.71 8.26
C PRO A 136 7.04 2.33 9.33
N PRO A 137 7.82 3.29 9.85
CA PRO A 137 8.85 3.00 10.85
C PRO A 137 8.25 2.46 12.15
N PHE A 138 8.90 1.43 12.69
CA PHE A 138 8.52 0.76 13.92
C PHE A 138 9.23 1.39 15.11
N LEU A 139 8.48 2.01 16.02
CA LEU A 139 9.00 2.60 17.24
C LEU A 139 8.02 2.33 18.38
N GLY A 140 8.42 1.44 19.29
CA GLY A 140 7.68 1.17 20.50
C GLY A 140 7.63 2.38 21.45
N ASP A 141 6.75 2.32 22.43
CA ASP A 141 6.49 3.41 23.37
C ASP A 141 7.71 3.85 24.18
N HIS A 142 8.62 2.93 24.49
CA HIS A 142 9.84 3.21 25.27
C HIS A 142 10.97 3.87 24.46
N THR A 143 10.90 3.87 23.14
CA THR A 143 11.97 4.37 22.25
C THR A 143 11.65 5.69 21.56
N ARG A 144 10.43 6.18 21.71
CA ARG A 144 9.96 7.42 21.08
C ARG A 144 10.48 8.66 21.79
N THR A 145 10.82 9.67 20.99
CA THR A 145 11.10 11.02 21.48
C THR A 145 9.82 11.80 21.75
N ALA A 146 9.93 12.90 22.51
CA ALA A 146 8.80 13.82 22.75
C ALA A 146 8.24 14.40 21.42
N ALA A 147 9.11 14.71 20.46
CA ALA A 147 8.71 15.20 19.15
C ALA A 147 7.88 14.15 18.37
N GLN A 148 8.28 12.88 18.40
CA GLN A 148 7.52 11.80 17.78
C GLN A 148 6.16 11.58 18.46
N LEU A 149 6.09 11.71 19.77
CA LEU A 149 4.81 11.65 20.49
C LEU A 149 3.89 12.82 20.07
N ALA A 150 4.42 14.02 19.92
CA ALA A 150 3.64 15.18 19.43
C ALA A 150 3.09 14.93 17.99
N LEU A 151 3.88 14.34 17.10
CA LEU A 151 3.42 13.94 15.76
C LEU A 151 2.29 12.90 15.82
N MET A 152 2.38 11.91 16.71
CA MET A 152 1.29 10.95 16.92
C MET A 152 0.01 11.65 17.42
N GLN A 153 0.13 12.59 18.36
CA GLN A 153 -1.00 13.37 18.85
C GLN A 153 -1.63 14.20 17.74
N ALA A 154 -0.84 14.83 16.89
CA ALA A 154 -1.33 15.57 15.72
C ALA A 154 -2.06 14.66 14.73
N ALA A 155 -1.56 13.43 14.52
CA ALA A 155 -2.18 12.46 13.61
C ALA A 155 -3.52 11.92 14.15
N TRP A 156 -3.60 11.54 15.41
CA TRP A 156 -4.80 10.94 16.03
C TRP A 156 -5.82 11.96 16.53
N GLY A 157 -5.43 13.21 16.76
CA GLY A 157 -6.22 14.25 17.44
C GLY A 157 -6.07 14.20 18.95
N GLU A 158 -6.52 15.27 19.60
CA GLU A 158 -6.43 15.44 21.06
C GLU A 158 -7.30 14.40 21.81
N GLY A 159 -6.92 14.12 23.05
CA GLY A 159 -7.69 13.27 23.97
C GLY A 159 -7.56 11.75 23.78
N LYS A 160 -6.79 11.28 22.80
CA LYS A 160 -6.53 9.84 22.61
C LYS A 160 -5.45 9.37 23.58
N GLN A 161 -5.67 8.23 24.25
CA GLN A 161 -4.63 7.59 25.09
C GLN A 161 -3.61 6.88 24.21
N LEU A 162 -2.62 7.62 23.71
CA LEU A 162 -1.65 7.17 22.71
C LEU A 162 -0.36 6.57 23.30
N SER A 163 -0.17 6.68 24.63
CA SER A 163 1.07 6.36 25.29
C SER A 163 1.56 4.92 25.09
N ARG A 164 0.65 4.01 24.77
CA ARG A 164 0.97 2.59 24.54
C ARG A 164 0.86 2.13 23.08
N LEU A 165 0.49 3.02 22.16
CA LEU A 165 0.45 2.68 20.74
C LEU A 165 1.84 2.75 20.13
N ASP A 166 2.17 1.86 19.21
CA ASP A 166 3.36 1.97 18.37
C ASP A 166 3.26 3.18 17.45
N PHE A 167 4.39 3.80 17.12
CA PHE A 167 4.49 4.97 16.25
C PHE A 167 3.88 4.73 14.87
N VAL A 168 3.99 3.50 14.36
CA VAL A 168 3.40 3.07 13.09
C VAL A 168 1.90 3.33 13.00
N THR A 169 1.19 3.39 14.14
CA THR A 169 -0.25 3.62 14.17
C THR A 169 -0.66 5.00 13.68
N SER A 170 0.24 5.97 13.65
CA SER A 170 0.02 7.31 13.10
C SER A 170 -0.35 7.28 11.62
N TRP A 171 0.22 6.35 10.86
CA TRP A 171 -0.11 6.16 9.43
C TRP A 171 -1.54 5.65 9.23
N HIS A 172 -2.04 4.81 10.15
CA HIS A 172 -3.45 4.42 10.14
C HIS A 172 -4.36 5.63 10.36
N ALA A 173 -4.03 6.52 11.29
CA ALA A 173 -4.80 7.74 11.54
C ALA A 173 -4.84 8.67 10.32
N LEU A 174 -3.69 8.91 9.67
CA LEU A 174 -3.63 9.73 8.46
C LEU A 174 -4.38 9.10 7.29
N THR A 175 -4.32 7.76 7.17
CA THR A 175 -5.05 7.04 6.13
C THR A 175 -6.56 7.09 6.35
N LEU A 176 -7.03 6.93 7.58
CA LEU A 176 -8.44 7.11 7.94
C LEU A 176 -8.95 8.50 7.55
N ARG A 177 -8.15 9.54 7.84
CA ARG A 177 -8.47 10.92 7.47
C ARG A 177 -8.50 11.10 5.95
N LEU A 178 -7.49 10.61 5.23
CA LEU A 178 -7.43 10.69 3.77
C LEU A 178 -8.61 10.00 3.10
N LEU A 179 -8.96 8.80 3.56
CA LEU A 179 -10.00 7.96 2.96
C LEU A 179 -11.40 8.23 3.53
N ALA A 180 -11.58 9.21 4.43
CA ALA A 180 -12.89 9.56 4.96
C ALA A 180 -13.88 9.92 3.83
N GLU A 181 -13.40 10.66 2.82
CA GLU A 181 -14.20 11.15 1.69
C GLU A 181 -13.78 10.52 0.34
N ARG A 182 -12.99 9.44 0.38
CA ARG A 182 -12.50 8.78 -0.83
C ARG A 182 -12.85 7.30 -0.80
N ASP A 183 -13.20 6.73 -1.94
CA ASP A 183 -13.27 5.28 -2.09
C ASP A 183 -11.83 4.72 -2.16
N GLY A 184 -11.61 3.61 -1.49
CA GLY A 184 -10.28 3.01 -1.47
C GLY A 184 -10.10 1.89 -0.46
N GLU A 185 -8.86 1.46 -0.35
CA GLU A 185 -8.40 0.43 0.58
C GLU A 185 -6.99 0.76 1.03
N TRP A 186 -6.56 0.22 2.15
CA TRP A 186 -5.15 0.32 2.55
C TRP A 186 -4.62 -0.95 3.19
N ALA A 187 -3.29 -1.09 3.18
CA ALA A 187 -2.59 -2.15 3.89
C ALA A 187 -1.21 -1.68 4.36
N PHE A 188 -0.86 -2.02 5.60
CA PHE A 188 0.48 -1.72 6.11
C PHE A 188 1.17 -2.98 6.62
N VAL A 189 2.49 -3.01 6.45
CA VAL A 189 3.39 -3.85 7.23
C VAL A 189 3.64 -3.14 8.54
N THR A 190 3.43 -3.83 9.66
CA THR A 190 3.55 -3.24 11.00
C THR A 190 4.19 -4.23 11.97
N THR A 191 4.59 -3.75 13.14
CA THR A 191 4.99 -4.66 14.22
C THR A 191 3.81 -5.49 14.70
N ASN A 192 4.09 -6.70 15.19
CA ASN A 192 3.04 -7.54 15.77
C ASN A 192 2.48 -6.99 17.09
N SER A 193 3.12 -6.00 17.70
CA SER A 193 2.66 -5.35 18.93
C SER A 193 1.28 -4.73 18.79
N ILE A 194 0.93 -4.24 17.58
CA ILE A 194 -0.38 -3.61 17.33
C ILE A 194 -1.58 -4.56 17.46
N VAL A 195 -1.32 -5.87 17.45
CA VAL A 195 -2.34 -6.93 17.61
C VAL A 195 -2.21 -7.68 18.94
N GLN A 196 -1.44 -7.13 19.89
CA GLN A 196 -1.17 -7.72 21.20
C GLN A 196 -1.46 -6.76 22.34
N GLY A 197 -1.76 -7.31 23.51
CA GLY A 197 -2.03 -6.54 24.72
C GLY A 197 -3.25 -5.62 24.58
N ASP A 198 -3.10 -4.37 24.98
CA ASP A 198 -4.17 -3.34 24.94
C ASP A 198 -4.11 -2.43 23.68
N GLN A 199 -3.10 -2.60 22.80
CA GLN A 199 -3.03 -1.85 21.55
C GLN A 199 -4.20 -2.15 20.58
N PRO A 200 -4.64 -3.42 20.40
CA PRO A 200 -5.73 -3.72 19.47
C PRO A 200 -7.00 -2.92 19.75
N ALA A 201 -7.45 -2.86 20.98
CA ALA A 201 -8.67 -2.13 21.34
C ALA A 201 -8.56 -0.62 21.01
N ARG A 202 -7.40 -0.03 21.22
CA ARG A 202 -7.17 1.41 20.97
C ARG A 202 -7.02 1.74 19.49
N LEU A 203 -6.32 0.89 18.74
CA LEU A 203 -6.07 1.10 17.33
C LEU A 203 -7.30 0.75 16.47
N PHE A 204 -7.89 -0.42 16.68
CA PHE A 204 -8.92 -0.93 15.78
C PHE A 204 -10.31 -0.37 16.07
N ALA A 205 -10.61 0.05 17.31
CA ALA A 205 -11.91 0.65 17.61
C ALA A 205 -12.28 1.85 16.70
N PRO A 206 -11.41 2.88 16.53
CA PRO A 206 -11.73 3.97 15.60
C PRO A 206 -11.76 3.53 14.14
N ILE A 207 -10.99 2.51 13.73
CA ILE A 207 -11.00 1.98 12.37
C ILE A 207 -12.35 1.31 12.09
N PHE A 208 -12.80 0.42 12.97
CA PHE A 208 -14.08 -0.28 12.81
C PHE A 208 -15.28 0.67 12.96
N ALA A 209 -15.21 1.65 13.88
CA ALA A 209 -16.25 2.68 14.02
C ALA A 209 -16.40 3.54 12.74
N ALA A 210 -15.35 3.72 11.96
CA ALA A 210 -15.38 4.40 10.66
C ALA A 210 -15.86 3.47 9.50
N GLY A 211 -16.42 2.30 9.81
CA GLY A 211 -16.99 1.37 8.84
C GLY A 211 -15.97 0.48 8.11
N TRP A 212 -14.72 0.50 8.53
CA TRP A 212 -13.69 -0.37 7.96
C TRP A 212 -13.71 -1.76 8.58
N ARG A 213 -13.27 -2.75 7.81
CA ARG A 213 -13.09 -4.13 8.24
C ARG A 213 -11.80 -4.68 7.69
N ILE A 214 -11.26 -5.69 8.32
CA ILE A 214 -10.06 -6.36 7.84
C ILE A 214 -10.43 -7.23 6.63
N LYS A 215 -9.86 -6.90 5.48
CA LYS A 215 -9.99 -7.62 4.21
C LYS A 215 -9.10 -8.85 4.18
N PHE A 216 -7.85 -8.67 4.57
CA PHE A 216 -6.89 -9.74 4.70
C PHE A 216 -5.90 -9.44 5.82
N ALA A 217 -5.34 -10.49 6.41
CA ALA A 217 -4.27 -10.33 7.38
C ALA A 217 -3.28 -11.47 7.27
N HIS A 218 -2.00 -11.13 7.40
CA HIS A 218 -0.92 -12.06 7.69
C HIS A 218 -0.61 -11.99 9.17
N ARG A 219 -0.78 -13.13 9.87
CA ARG A 219 -0.38 -13.26 11.27
C ARG A 219 1.12 -13.11 11.42
N THR A 220 1.59 -13.03 12.63
CA THR A 220 2.99 -12.79 12.96
C THR A 220 3.95 -13.68 12.16
N PHE A 221 4.89 -13.03 11.49
CA PHE A 221 6.01 -13.65 10.80
C PHE A 221 7.30 -12.85 11.06
N ALA A 222 8.45 -13.48 10.84
CA ALA A 222 9.72 -12.79 10.97
C ALA A 222 10.02 -12.01 9.70
N TRP A 223 10.18 -10.70 9.83
CA TRP A 223 10.71 -9.86 8.76
C TRP A 223 12.24 -9.91 8.81
N ASP A 224 12.83 -10.57 7.82
CA ASP A 224 14.28 -10.67 7.71
C ASP A 224 14.82 -9.47 6.91
N SER A 225 15.49 -8.56 7.60
CA SER A 225 16.24 -7.51 6.93
C SER A 225 17.58 -8.07 6.46
N GLN A 226 17.89 -8.01 5.18
CA GLN A 226 19.21 -8.39 4.65
C GLN A 226 20.35 -7.49 5.13
N ALA A 227 20.08 -6.47 5.96
CA ALA A 227 21.09 -5.61 6.53
C ALA A 227 21.85 -6.31 7.66
N PRO A 228 23.20 -6.36 7.63
CA PRO A 228 24.00 -7.00 8.67
C PRO A 228 23.71 -6.42 10.07
N GLY A 229 23.51 -7.27 11.06
CA GLY A 229 23.39 -6.87 12.47
C GLY A 229 22.01 -6.43 12.94
N LYS A 230 20.95 -6.53 12.13
CA LYS A 230 19.57 -6.26 12.59
C LYS A 230 18.89 -7.52 13.11
N ALA A 231 18.32 -7.42 14.31
CA ALA A 231 17.46 -8.46 14.86
C ALA A 231 16.22 -8.66 13.98
N ALA A 232 15.79 -9.92 13.84
CA ALA A 232 14.53 -10.23 13.16
C ALA A 232 13.37 -9.54 13.90
N VAL A 233 12.61 -8.72 13.17
CA VAL A 233 11.42 -8.06 13.72
C VAL A 233 10.19 -8.89 13.38
N HIS A 234 9.34 -9.12 14.37
CA HIS A 234 8.07 -9.80 14.16
C HIS A 234 7.03 -8.81 13.62
N CYS A 235 6.55 -9.09 12.41
CA CYS A 235 5.61 -8.25 11.70
C CYS A 235 4.27 -8.93 11.49
N VAL A 236 3.27 -8.09 11.22
CA VAL A 236 1.97 -8.47 10.66
C VAL A 236 1.70 -7.61 9.44
N ILE A 237 0.88 -8.11 8.51
CA ILE A 237 0.36 -7.30 7.40
C ILE A 237 -1.15 -7.30 7.52
N ILE A 238 -1.77 -6.12 7.48
CA ILE A 238 -3.21 -6.00 7.63
C ILE A 238 -3.75 -5.08 6.54
N GLY A 239 -4.67 -5.60 5.75
CA GLY A 239 -5.37 -4.84 4.72
C GLY A 239 -6.82 -4.58 5.09
N PHE A 240 -7.32 -3.38 4.81
CA PHE A 240 -8.64 -2.90 5.20
C PHE A 240 -9.48 -2.52 3.99
N THR A 241 -10.79 -2.77 4.11
CA THR A 241 -11.80 -2.39 3.11
C THR A 241 -13.10 -1.95 3.80
N ARG A 242 -13.90 -1.13 3.11
CA ARG A 242 -15.30 -0.85 3.49
C ARG A 242 -16.30 -1.66 2.67
N ASP A 243 -15.84 -2.43 1.69
CA ASP A 243 -16.71 -3.28 0.88
C ASP A 243 -17.21 -4.50 1.68
N PRO A 244 -18.52 -4.59 2.01
CA PRO A 244 -19.06 -5.70 2.79
C PRO A 244 -19.06 -7.02 2.01
N GLY A 245 -19.00 -6.99 0.69
CA GLY A 245 -18.98 -8.17 -0.19
C GLY A 245 -17.63 -8.87 -0.27
N THR A 246 -16.55 -8.19 0.14
CA THR A 246 -15.21 -8.78 0.09
C THR A 246 -15.03 -9.86 1.15
N LYS A 247 -14.62 -11.08 0.75
CA LYS A 247 -14.30 -12.18 1.67
C LYS A 247 -13.03 -11.87 2.45
N ALA A 248 -13.06 -12.13 3.77
CA ALA A 248 -11.89 -12.02 4.62
C ALA A 248 -10.91 -13.17 4.36
N ARG A 249 -9.62 -12.87 4.29
CA ARG A 249 -8.55 -13.85 4.07
C ARG A 249 -7.50 -13.75 5.16
N LEU A 250 -7.34 -14.80 5.95
CA LEU A 250 -6.36 -14.86 7.03
C LEU A 250 -5.24 -15.82 6.66
N PHE A 251 -4.01 -15.37 6.83
CA PHE A 251 -2.82 -16.16 6.56
C PHE A 251 -2.05 -16.42 7.85
N LYS A 252 -1.59 -17.65 8.03
CA LYS A 252 -0.72 -18.07 9.14
C LYS A 252 0.59 -18.66 8.61
N TYR A 253 1.58 -18.70 9.48
CA TYR A 253 2.89 -19.27 9.22
C TYR A 253 3.13 -20.41 10.21
N GLU A 254 3.59 -21.56 9.76
CA GLU A 254 3.95 -22.69 10.66
C GLU A 254 5.20 -22.35 11.46
N HIS A 255 6.15 -21.65 10.82
CA HIS A 255 7.36 -21.11 11.43
C HIS A 255 7.47 -19.64 11.04
N ALA A 256 8.07 -18.83 11.89
CA ALA A 256 8.17 -17.38 11.65
C ALA A 256 8.80 -17.00 10.30
N ARG A 257 9.60 -17.88 9.69
CA ARG A 257 10.23 -17.73 8.35
C ARG A 257 9.63 -18.68 7.29
N GLY A 258 8.51 -19.31 7.58
CA GLY A 258 7.83 -20.24 6.67
C GLY A 258 7.01 -19.54 5.59
N GLU A 259 6.41 -20.35 4.74
CA GLU A 259 5.43 -19.88 3.76
C GLU A 259 4.09 -19.56 4.41
N ALA A 260 3.43 -18.53 3.86
CA ALA A 260 2.10 -18.15 4.28
C ALA A 260 1.07 -19.20 3.82
N ARG A 261 0.26 -19.71 4.76
CA ARG A 261 -0.86 -20.60 4.44
C ARG A 261 -2.18 -19.94 4.79
N GLU A 262 -3.10 -19.94 3.86
CA GLU A 262 -4.44 -19.41 4.09
C GLU A 262 -5.23 -20.30 5.07
N VAL A 263 -5.88 -19.67 6.04
CA VAL A 263 -6.75 -20.35 7.00
C VAL A 263 -8.12 -20.50 6.34
N PRO A 264 -8.63 -21.72 6.13
CA PRO A 264 -9.91 -21.91 5.48
C PRO A 264 -11.09 -21.51 6.38
N GLY A 265 -12.21 -21.10 5.76
CA GLY A 265 -13.47 -20.87 6.45
C GLY A 265 -13.58 -19.58 7.26
N VAL A 266 -12.61 -18.70 7.19
CA VAL A 266 -12.62 -17.41 7.90
C VAL A 266 -13.77 -16.53 7.36
N LYS A 267 -14.62 -16.06 8.26
CA LYS A 267 -15.74 -15.17 7.93
C LYS A 267 -15.41 -13.71 8.23
N THR A 268 -14.82 -13.47 9.39
CA THR A 268 -14.48 -12.12 9.86
C THR A 268 -13.16 -12.17 10.62
N ILE A 269 -12.29 -11.21 10.41
CA ILE A 269 -11.02 -11.13 11.12
C ILE A 269 -11.15 -10.00 12.14
N ASN A 270 -10.97 -10.34 13.43
CA ASN A 270 -10.99 -9.36 14.52
C ASN A 270 -9.62 -8.69 14.76
N ALA A 271 -9.57 -7.76 15.69
CA ALA A 271 -8.36 -6.99 16.03
C ALA A 271 -7.15 -7.83 16.49
N TYR A 272 -7.35 -9.07 16.92
CA TYR A 272 -6.30 -10.02 17.32
C TYR A 272 -5.89 -10.97 16.19
N LEU A 273 -6.35 -10.71 14.99
CA LEU A 273 -6.13 -11.51 13.77
C LEU A 273 -6.56 -12.97 13.95
N VAL A 274 -7.74 -13.18 14.51
CA VAL A 274 -8.42 -14.47 14.57
C VAL A 274 -9.81 -14.37 13.95
N ASP A 275 -10.36 -15.50 13.52
CA ASP A 275 -11.76 -15.55 13.05
C ASP A 275 -12.71 -15.31 14.21
N GLY A 276 -13.58 -14.34 14.07
CA GLY A 276 -14.54 -13.96 15.08
C GLY A 276 -15.02 -12.51 14.94
N PRO A 277 -16.05 -12.11 15.71
CA PRO A 277 -16.57 -10.75 15.67
C PRO A 277 -15.55 -9.73 16.17
N ASN A 278 -15.72 -8.49 15.70
CA ASN A 278 -14.94 -7.33 16.14
C ASN A 278 -15.43 -6.82 17.49
#